data_04921164410a3b8b47113534c9edd761
#
_entry.id   04921164410a3b8b47113534c9edd761
#
_cell.length_a   1.000
_cell.length_b   1.000
_cell.length_c   1.000
_cell.angle_alpha   90.00
_cell.angle_beta   90.00
_cell.angle_gamma   90.00
#
_symmetry.space_group_name_H-M   'P 1'
#
loop_
_entity.id
_entity.type
_entity.pdbx_description
1 polymer ?
#
loop_
_entity_poly.entity_id
_entity_poly.type
_entity_poly.pdbx_seq_one_letter_code
_entity_poly.pdbx_strand_id
1 'polypeptide(L)'
;AEHFSENAVTDKTILWNNYYEYQFSNADKVDFFITATNRQRDIMLDQFNKYTPFRPHIVTIPVGSVDKLRKPDGNRKPFSIITASRLANEKHVDWLAKAVVKAKESLPQVNFDIFGTGAEEAKLKAIIEENQAQDYIHLKGHQELTEVYKDYELYLSGSKSEGFGLTLLEAVGSGLGMIGFDVRYGNQTFIKDNENGYLIPRFEKDDEPAIVAALAEKIVAFFNRTDLDHVHQVSYDIAKGFLTEEIEQKWLNLVKEMTSHD
;
A
#
# COMPACT_ATOMS: atom_id res chain seq x y z
N ALA A 1 2.68 10.14 10.12
CA ALA A 1 2.61 10.37 8.66
C ALA A 1 1.36 11.18 8.39
N GLU A 2 1.53 12.39 7.98
CA GLU A 2 0.41 13.26 7.78
C GLU A 2 -0.11 13.12 6.36
N HIS A 3 -1.40 12.94 6.27
CA HIS A 3 -2.11 12.84 5.02
C HIS A 3 -2.47 14.25 4.56
N PHE A 4 -1.85 14.71 3.49
CA PHE A 4 -2.47 15.77 2.73
C PHE A 4 -3.82 15.25 2.26
N SER A 5 -4.89 16.02 2.52
CA SER A 5 -6.25 15.58 2.23
C SER A 5 -6.39 15.04 0.82
N GLU A 6 -6.86 13.82 0.70
CA GLU A 6 -7.08 13.15 -0.59
C GLU A 6 -8.38 13.55 -1.29
N ASN A 7 -9.19 14.40 -0.66
CA ASN A 7 -10.38 14.96 -1.29
C ASN A 7 -10.07 15.91 -2.45
N ALA A 8 -8.80 16.21 -2.69
CA ALA A 8 -8.37 16.81 -3.94
C ALA A 8 -8.37 15.72 -5.03
N VAL A 9 -9.50 15.49 -5.62
CA VAL A 9 -9.74 14.62 -6.79
C VAL A 9 -8.88 15.05 -8.00
N THR A 10 -8.35 16.24 -7.94
CA THR A 10 -7.39 16.76 -8.91
C THR A 10 -6.13 17.15 -8.15
N ASP A 11 -4.94 16.84 -8.68
CA ASP A 11 -3.64 17.28 -8.16
C ASP A 11 -3.51 18.82 -7.99
N LYS A 12 -4.59 19.55 -8.18
CA LYS A 12 -4.62 21.01 -8.24
C LYS A 12 -4.88 21.69 -6.89
N THR A 13 -5.49 21.00 -5.94
CA THR A 13 -5.79 21.58 -4.61
C THR A 13 -5.51 20.57 -3.52
N ILE A 14 -4.43 20.79 -2.80
CA ILE A 14 -4.21 20.11 -1.53
C ILE A 14 -4.94 20.91 -0.47
N LEU A 15 -5.99 20.30 0.10
CA LEU A 15 -6.70 20.92 1.23
C LEU A 15 -5.83 20.77 2.48
N TRP A 16 -5.41 21.89 3.01
CA TRP A 16 -4.66 22.00 4.24
C TRP A 16 -5.59 21.89 5.44
N ASN A 17 -5.12 21.22 6.50
CA ASN A 17 -5.59 21.59 7.81
C ASN A 17 -4.76 22.76 8.34
N ASN A 18 -5.24 23.44 9.40
CA ASN A 18 -4.60 24.64 9.97
C ASN A 18 -3.16 24.38 10.47
N TYR A 19 -2.79 23.13 10.74
CA TYR A 19 -1.44 22.76 11.19
C TYR A 19 -0.40 22.90 10.09
N TYR A 20 -0.75 22.62 8.85
CA TYR A 20 0.19 22.76 7.73
C TYR A 20 0.56 24.21 7.46
N GLU A 21 -0.40 25.13 7.51
CA GLU A 21 -0.13 26.55 7.36
C GLU A 21 0.88 27.01 8.43
N TYR A 22 0.71 26.58 9.69
CA TYR A 22 1.65 26.87 10.75
C TYR A 22 3.04 26.27 10.50
N GLN A 23 3.13 25.02 10.06
CA GLN A 23 4.39 24.36 9.74
C GLN A 23 5.13 25.07 8.61
N PHE A 24 4.42 25.42 7.53
CA PHE A 24 5.03 26.10 6.39
C PHE A 24 5.46 27.53 6.72
N SER A 25 4.67 28.24 7.50
CA SER A 25 5.01 29.62 7.92
C SER A 25 6.25 29.69 8.84
N ASN A 26 6.60 28.57 9.50
CA ASN A 26 7.74 28.47 10.39
C ASN A 26 8.83 27.52 9.87
N ALA A 27 8.82 27.19 8.59
CA ALA A 27 9.75 26.25 7.99
C ALA A 27 11.22 26.70 8.07
N ASP A 28 11.47 28.01 8.15
CA ASP A 28 12.78 28.64 8.37
C ASP A 28 13.38 28.34 9.75
N LYS A 29 12.60 27.79 10.68
CA LYS A 29 13.01 27.40 12.04
C LYS A 29 13.26 25.90 12.17
N VAL A 30 13.19 25.16 11.07
CA VAL A 30 13.33 23.71 11.04
C VAL A 30 14.50 23.34 10.13
N ASP A 31 15.49 22.65 10.67
CA ASP A 31 16.69 22.28 9.92
C ASP A 31 16.37 21.21 8.86
N PHE A 32 15.58 20.18 9.22
CA PHE A 32 15.23 19.09 8.34
C PHE A 32 13.76 18.71 8.44
N PHE A 33 13.13 18.49 7.32
CA PHE A 33 11.85 17.80 7.21
C PHE A 33 12.09 16.36 6.76
N ILE A 34 11.52 15.39 7.47
CA ILE A 34 11.65 13.97 7.13
C ILE A 34 10.32 13.46 6.58
N THR A 35 10.35 12.93 5.38
CA THR A 35 9.19 12.30 4.73
C THR A 35 9.36 10.79 4.64
N ALA A 36 8.25 10.05 4.69
CA ALA A 36 8.27 8.60 4.63
C ALA A 36 8.47 8.06 3.21
N THR A 37 8.10 8.84 2.18
CA THR A 37 8.21 8.44 0.77
C THR A 37 8.73 9.58 -0.09
N ASN A 38 9.37 9.25 -1.22
CA ASN A 38 9.79 10.24 -2.20
C ASN A 38 8.59 11.03 -2.75
N ARG A 39 7.45 10.37 -2.98
CA ARG A 39 6.24 11.06 -3.46
C ARG A 39 5.74 12.10 -2.47
N GLN A 40 5.78 11.79 -1.16
CA GLN A 40 5.44 12.77 -0.12
C GLN A 40 6.41 13.96 -0.12
N ARG A 41 7.71 13.69 -0.26
CA ARG A 41 8.74 14.75 -0.39
C ARG A 41 8.45 15.67 -1.57
N ASP A 42 8.18 15.11 -2.73
CA ASP A 42 7.99 15.88 -3.97
C ASP A 42 6.73 16.77 -3.88
N ILE A 43 5.65 16.25 -3.32
CA ILE A 43 4.44 17.02 -3.04
C ILE A 43 4.72 18.13 -2.01
N MET A 44 5.47 17.83 -0.97
CA MET A 44 5.83 18.80 0.06
C MET A 44 6.67 19.93 -0.51
N LEU A 45 7.67 19.62 -1.35
CA LEU A 45 8.47 20.62 -2.09
C LEU A 45 7.60 21.50 -3.00
N ASP A 46 6.67 20.90 -3.74
CA ASP A 46 5.75 21.67 -4.58
C ASP A 46 4.89 22.64 -3.76
N GLN A 47 4.43 22.24 -2.58
CA GLN A 47 3.68 23.10 -1.69
C GLN A 47 4.54 24.22 -1.10
N PHE A 48 5.76 23.95 -0.64
CA PHE A 48 6.68 25.01 -0.22
C PHE A 48 6.93 26.01 -1.33
N ASN A 49 7.10 25.55 -2.56
CA ASN A 49 7.29 26.42 -3.72
C ASN A 49 6.14 27.40 -3.98
N LYS A 50 4.91 27.00 -3.61
CA LYS A 50 3.69 27.84 -3.80
C LYS A 50 3.51 28.88 -2.70
N TYR A 51 3.89 28.55 -1.47
CA TYR A 51 3.46 29.31 -0.28
C TYR A 51 4.59 30.04 0.43
N THR A 52 5.85 29.74 0.16
CA THR A 52 6.98 30.40 0.80
C THR A 52 8.20 30.48 -0.13
N PRO A 53 9.01 31.55 -0.08
CA PRO A 53 10.28 31.61 -0.78
C PRO A 53 11.35 30.73 -0.12
N PHE A 54 11.12 30.30 1.11
CA PHE A 54 12.03 29.42 1.84
C PHE A 54 12.08 28.02 1.21
N ARG A 55 13.29 27.44 1.16
CA ARG A 55 13.52 26.10 0.63
C ARG A 55 14.04 25.22 1.76
N PRO A 56 13.16 24.49 2.42
CA PRO A 56 13.56 23.60 3.49
C PRO A 56 14.39 22.43 2.96
N HIS A 57 15.28 21.92 3.80
CA HIS A 57 15.96 20.65 3.53
C HIS A 57 15.01 19.50 3.84
N ILE A 58 14.56 18.78 2.80
CA ILE A 58 13.64 17.65 2.94
C ILE A 58 14.35 16.37 2.53
N VAL A 59 14.47 15.46 3.50
CA VAL A 59 15.04 14.11 3.29
C VAL A 59 13.95 13.05 3.33
N THR A 60 14.13 11.97 2.59
CA THR A 60 13.22 10.81 2.65
C THR A 60 13.86 9.70 3.44
N ILE A 61 13.28 9.40 4.61
CA ILE A 61 13.63 8.25 5.43
C ILE A 61 12.33 7.49 5.72
N PRO A 62 12.15 6.28 5.13
CA PRO A 62 10.96 5.48 5.35
C PRO A 62 10.69 5.20 6.84
N VAL A 63 9.41 5.15 7.21
CA VAL A 63 8.98 4.86 8.60
C VAL A 63 8.95 3.38 8.93
N GLY A 64 9.22 2.51 7.94
CA GLY A 64 9.26 1.06 8.09
C GLY A 64 10.37 0.45 7.28
N SER A 65 10.82 -0.72 7.72
CA SER A 65 11.83 -1.54 7.07
C SER A 65 11.47 -3.02 7.18
N VAL A 66 12.12 -3.84 6.37
CA VAL A 66 12.12 -5.29 6.50
C VAL A 66 13.54 -5.76 6.80
N ASP A 67 13.67 -6.72 7.72
CA ASP A 67 14.97 -7.27 8.13
C ASP A 67 15.65 -8.06 6.99
N LYS A 68 14.85 -8.74 6.18
CA LYS A 68 15.29 -9.53 5.03
C LYS A 68 14.16 -9.73 4.03
N LEU A 69 14.53 -10.08 2.80
CA LEU A 69 13.57 -10.57 1.80
C LEU A 69 13.18 -12.02 2.13
N ARG A 70 11.89 -12.34 2.03
CA ARG A 70 11.36 -13.67 2.34
C ARG A 70 10.92 -14.37 1.09
N LYS A 71 11.64 -15.42 0.74
CA LYS A 71 11.28 -16.31 -0.37
C LYS A 71 10.46 -17.49 0.15
N PRO A 72 9.56 -18.06 -0.64
CA PRO A 72 8.87 -19.30 -0.27
C PRO A 72 9.87 -20.44 -0.12
N ASP A 73 9.59 -21.38 0.80
CA ASP A 73 10.42 -22.57 1.01
C ASP A 73 10.23 -23.61 -0.13
N GLY A 74 9.24 -23.38 -0.98
CA GLY A 74 8.89 -24.19 -2.15
C GLY A 74 8.09 -23.33 -3.11
N ASN A 75 7.05 -23.90 -3.74
CA ASN A 75 6.12 -23.14 -4.57
C ASN A 75 5.13 -22.39 -3.68
N ARG A 76 4.74 -21.19 -4.10
CA ARG A 76 3.63 -20.46 -3.50
C ARG A 76 2.33 -21.25 -3.67
N LYS A 77 1.37 -21.01 -2.81
CA LYS A 77 0.00 -21.56 -2.98
C LYS A 77 -0.62 -20.96 -4.25
N PRO A 78 -0.93 -21.75 -5.27
CA PRO A 78 -1.44 -21.22 -6.52
C PRO A 78 -2.81 -20.54 -6.31
N PHE A 79 -3.07 -19.46 -7.05
CA PHE A 79 -4.30 -18.67 -6.98
C PHE A 79 -4.64 -18.14 -5.58
N SER A 80 -3.61 -17.92 -4.76
CA SER A 80 -3.78 -17.44 -3.39
C SER A 80 -3.66 -15.93 -3.29
N ILE A 81 -4.64 -15.35 -2.63
CA ILE A 81 -4.73 -13.91 -2.36
C ILE A 81 -4.70 -13.67 -0.85
N ILE A 82 -4.01 -12.64 -0.44
CA ILE A 82 -3.97 -12.18 0.95
C ILE A 82 -4.27 -10.68 1.03
N THR A 83 -4.95 -10.27 2.08
CA THR A 83 -4.96 -8.88 2.58
C THR A 83 -4.74 -8.86 4.08
N ALA A 84 -4.09 -7.82 4.57
CA ALA A 84 -3.83 -7.65 6.00
C ALA A 84 -4.02 -6.19 6.40
N SER A 85 -5.02 -5.92 7.24
CA SER A 85 -5.32 -4.59 7.74
C SER A 85 -6.26 -4.63 8.94
N ARG A 86 -6.43 -3.51 9.62
CA ARG A 86 -7.61 -3.35 10.46
C ARG A 86 -8.87 -3.48 9.60
N LEU A 87 -9.88 -4.19 10.07
CA LEU A 87 -11.17 -4.30 9.36
C LEU A 87 -12.00 -3.04 9.67
N ALA A 88 -11.62 -1.94 9.06
CA ALA A 88 -12.23 -0.62 9.21
C ALA A 88 -12.71 -0.10 7.86
N ASN A 89 -13.71 0.76 7.87
CA ASN A 89 -14.38 1.24 6.66
C ASN A 89 -13.41 1.82 5.62
N GLU A 90 -12.39 2.57 6.04
CA GLU A 90 -11.39 3.18 5.15
C GLU A 90 -10.47 2.18 4.43
N LYS A 91 -10.48 0.91 4.87
CA LYS A 91 -9.71 -0.18 4.24
C LYS A 91 -10.49 -0.94 3.16
N HIS A 92 -11.78 -0.73 3.07
CA HIS A 92 -12.68 -1.27 2.05
C HIS A 92 -12.43 -2.76 1.70
N VAL A 93 -12.21 -3.58 2.75
CA VAL A 93 -12.00 -5.03 2.57
C VAL A 93 -13.25 -5.72 2.01
N ASP A 94 -14.42 -5.13 2.24
CA ASP A 94 -15.70 -5.53 1.64
C ASP A 94 -15.68 -5.47 0.10
N TRP A 95 -15.06 -4.45 -0.50
CA TRP A 95 -14.88 -4.38 -1.96
C TRP A 95 -13.97 -5.48 -2.47
N LEU A 96 -12.90 -5.80 -1.71
CA LEU A 96 -11.98 -6.89 -2.05
C LEU A 96 -12.70 -8.24 -2.04
N ALA A 97 -13.49 -8.51 -1.00
CA ALA A 97 -14.25 -9.75 -0.89
C ALA A 97 -15.25 -9.89 -2.05
N LYS A 98 -16.02 -8.84 -2.36
CA LYS A 98 -16.96 -8.82 -3.50
C LYS A 98 -16.24 -8.99 -4.85
N ALA A 99 -15.05 -8.40 -5.00
CA ALA A 99 -14.26 -8.54 -6.21
C ALA A 99 -13.75 -9.98 -6.40
N VAL A 100 -13.34 -10.65 -5.32
CA VAL A 100 -12.93 -12.05 -5.36
C VAL A 100 -14.13 -12.96 -5.67
N VAL A 101 -15.31 -12.71 -5.09
CA VAL A 101 -16.56 -13.40 -5.46
C VAL A 101 -16.80 -13.30 -6.96
N LYS A 102 -16.68 -12.11 -7.52
CA LYS A 102 -16.85 -11.89 -8.98
C LYS A 102 -15.74 -12.56 -9.80
N ALA A 103 -14.49 -12.49 -9.36
CA ALA A 103 -13.37 -13.14 -10.05
C ALA A 103 -13.46 -14.66 -10.04
N LYS A 104 -14.13 -15.26 -9.06
CA LYS A 104 -14.36 -16.72 -8.93
C LYS A 104 -15.04 -17.34 -10.15
N GLU A 105 -15.87 -16.57 -10.84
CA GLU A 105 -16.54 -17.02 -12.08
C GLU A 105 -15.54 -17.41 -13.17
N SER A 106 -14.41 -16.67 -13.26
CA SER A 106 -13.33 -16.89 -14.24
C SER A 106 -12.14 -17.65 -13.67
N LEU A 107 -11.99 -17.68 -12.35
CA LEU A 107 -10.89 -18.30 -11.62
C LEU A 107 -11.43 -19.26 -10.54
N PRO A 108 -11.92 -20.46 -10.92
CA PRO A 108 -12.51 -21.39 -9.96
C PRO A 108 -11.60 -21.82 -8.80
N GLN A 109 -10.28 -21.66 -8.95
CA GLN A 109 -9.28 -22.05 -7.94
C GLN A 109 -8.91 -20.92 -6.98
N VAL A 110 -9.41 -19.69 -7.18
CA VAL A 110 -9.01 -18.54 -6.35
C VAL A 110 -9.39 -18.75 -4.89
N ASN A 111 -8.47 -18.39 -4.00
CA ASN A 111 -8.64 -18.38 -2.56
C ASN A 111 -8.20 -17.04 -2.00
N PHE A 112 -8.93 -16.54 -1.01
CA PHE A 112 -8.66 -15.25 -0.40
C PHE A 112 -8.67 -15.34 1.12
N ASP A 113 -7.54 -15.07 1.73
CA ASP A 113 -7.37 -15.02 3.19
C ASP A 113 -7.31 -13.56 3.65
N ILE A 114 -8.17 -13.20 4.58
CA ILE A 114 -8.31 -11.85 5.15
C ILE A 114 -7.78 -11.88 6.59
N PHE A 115 -6.66 -11.18 6.81
CA PHE A 115 -6.05 -11.07 8.13
C PHE A 115 -6.36 -9.70 8.75
N GLY A 116 -6.70 -9.73 10.02
CA GLY A 116 -7.05 -8.58 10.84
C GLY A 116 -8.37 -8.73 11.56
N THR A 117 -8.68 -7.72 12.36
CA THR A 117 -9.93 -7.61 13.13
C THR A 117 -10.44 -6.17 13.06
N GLY A 118 -11.72 -5.96 13.31
CA GLY A 118 -12.29 -4.63 13.36
C GLY A 118 -13.81 -4.58 13.20
N ALA A 119 -14.33 -3.36 13.12
CA ALA A 119 -15.78 -3.11 13.11
C ALA A 119 -16.49 -3.69 11.87
N GLU A 120 -15.78 -3.84 10.74
CA GLU A 120 -16.35 -4.35 9.49
C GLU A 120 -16.43 -5.89 9.42
N GLU A 121 -15.99 -6.61 10.46
CA GLU A 121 -15.97 -8.07 10.44
C GLU A 121 -17.36 -8.71 10.24
N ALA A 122 -18.40 -8.16 10.88
CA ALA A 122 -19.78 -8.63 10.71
C ALA A 122 -20.28 -8.47 9.27
N LYS A 123 -19.94 -7.33 8.63
CA LYS A 123 -20.28 -7.06 7.22
C LYS A 123 -19.58 -8.05 6.29
N LEU A 124 -18.30 -8.36 6.55
CA LEU A 124 -17.56 -9.34 5.76
C LEU A 124 -18.15 -10.74 5.90
N LYS A 125 -18.53 -11.17 7.11
CA LYS A 125 -19.24 -12.45 7.32
C LYS A 125 -20.53 -12.53 6.52
N ALA A 126 -21.34 -11.46 6.54
CA ALA A 126 -22.56 -11.42 5.76
C ALA A 126 -22.30 -11.53 4.25
N ILE A 127 -21.29 -10.82 3.71
CA ILE A 127 -20.90 -10.93 2.29
C ILE A 127 -20.50 -12.34 1.93
N ILE A 128 -19.70 -13.00 2.78
CA ILE A 128 -19.25 -14.37 2.55
C ILE A 128 -20.43 -15.35 2.55
N GLU A 129 -21.36 -15.21 3.50
CA GLU A 129 -22.55 -16.07 3.61
C GLU A 129 -23.51 -15.86 2.44
N GLU A 130 -23.85 -14.63 2.12
CA GLU A 130 -24.78 -14.26 1.02
C GLU A 130 -24.29 -14.78 -0.34
N ASN A 131 -22.97 -14.84 -0.54
CA ASN A 131 -22.36 -15.29 -1.79
C ASN A 131 -21.90 -16.76 -1.74
N GLN A 132 -22.18 -17.50 -0.65
CA GLN A 132 -21.75 -18.90 -0.46
C GLN A 132 -20.23 -19.05 -0.69
N ALA A 133 -19.47 -18.10 -0.15
CA ALA A 133 -18.03 -17.96 -0.42
C ALA A 133 -17.13 -18.60 0.69
N GLN A 134 -17.69 -19.33 1.64
CA GLN A 134 -16.99 -19.88 2.82
C GLN A 134 -15.85 -20.83 2.46
N ASP A 135 -15.92 -21.46 1.29
CA ASP A 135 -14.92 -22.43 0.83
C ASP A 135 -13.67 -21.78 0.25
N TYR A 136 -13.70 -20.45 -0.03
CA TYR A 136 -12.58 -19.78 -0.70
C TYR A 136 -12.29 -18.35 -0.18
N ILE A 137 -13.12 -17.79 0.73
CA ILE A 137 -12.84 -16.53 1.42
C ILE A 137 -12.86 -16.77 2.92
N HIS A 138 -11.71 -16.54 3.59
CA HIS A 138 -11.54 -16.88 4.99
C HIS A 138 -11.13 -15.66 5.81
N LEU A 139 -11.85 -15.41 6.90
CA LEU A 139 -11.45 -14.47 7.94
C LEU A 139 -10.49 -15.18 8.91
N LYS A 140 -9.23 -14.77 8.91
CA LYS A 140 -8.14 -15.42 9.68
C LYS A 140 -7.88 -14.76 11.03
N GLY A 141 -8.57 -13.63 11.31
CA GLY A 141 -8.31 -12.86 12.52
C GLY A 141 -6.93 -12.18 12.50
N HIS A 142 -6.53 -11.68 13.67
CA HIS A 142 -5.21 -11.06 13.82
C HIS A 142 -4.15 -12.15 14.07
N GLN A 143 -3.07 -12.10 13.30
CA GLN A 143 -1.94 -13.03 13.41
C GLN A 143 -0.63 -12.30 13.10
N GLU A 144 0.50 -12.85 13.56
CA GLU A 144 1.82 -12.49 13.10
C GLU A 144 2.03 -13.01 11.66
N LEU A 145 2.35 -12.12 10.73
CA LEU A 145 2.35 -12.42 9.29
C LEU A 145 3.74 -12.46 8.66
N THR A 146 4.78 -12.18 9.41
CA THR A 146 6.15 -12.04 8.92
C THR A 146 6.59 -13.21 8.03
N GLU A 147 6.25 -14.44 8.38
CA GLU A 147 6.57 -15.63 7.59
C GLU A 147 5.37 -16.16 6.77
N VAL A 148 4.21 -15.50 6.84
CA VAL A 148 2.98 -15.96 6.18
C VAL A 148 2.87 -15.45 4.75
N TYR A 149 3.22 -14.18 4.51
CA TYR A 149 3.10 -13.56 3.19
C TYR A 149 3.77 -14.36 2.07
N LYS A 150 4.96 -14.90 2.32
CA LYS A 150 5.77 -15.61 1.32
C LYS A 150 5.07 -16.79 0.64
N ASP A 151 4.00 -17.31 1.25
CA ASP A 151 3.24 -18.43 0.72
C ASP A 151 2.15 -18.02 -0.29
N TYR A 152 1.85 -16.73 -0.40
CA TYR A 152 0.81 -16.19 -1.29
C TYR A 152 1.39 -15.62 -2.58
N GLU A 153 0.54 -15.52 -3.62
CA GLU A 153 0.93 -14.96 -4.90
C GLU A 153 0.57 -13.48 -5.03
N LEU A 154 -0.57 -13.06 -4.44
CA LEU A 154 -1.14 -11.73 -4.65
C LEU A 154 -1.57 -11.08 -3.33
N TYR A 155 -1.20 -9.82 -3.14
CA TYR A 155 -1.72 -8.94 -2.09
C TYR A 155 -2.74 -7.95 -2.67
N LEU A 156 -3.89 -7.81 -2.00
CA LEU A 156 -4.90 -6.81 -2.35
C LEU A 156 -4.96 -5.69 -1.30
N SER A 157 -5.00 -4.45 -1.78
CA SER A 157 -5.24 -3.25 -0.96
C SER A 157 -6.51 -2.54 -1.41
N GLY A 158 -7.50 -2.47 -0.51
CA GLY A 158 -8.74 -1.70 -0.72
C GLY A 158 -8.66 -0.25 -0.21
N SER A 159 -7.53 0.14 0.37
CA SER A 159 -7.36 1.48 0.97
C SER A 159 -7.51 2.58 -0.06
N LYS A 160 -8.34 3.58 0.23
CA LYS A 160 -8.47 4.82 -0.54
C LYS A 160 -7.40 5.85 -0.18
N SER A 161 -6.63 5.59 0.85
CA SER A 161 -5.53 6.40 1.36
C SER A 161 -4.55 5.51 2.11
N GLU A 162 -3.26 5.64 1.81
CA GLU A 162 -2.23 4.86 2.46
C GLU A 162 -0.96 5.69 2.64
N GLY A 163 -0.69 6.12 3.87
CA GLY A 163 0.44 7.01 4.17
C GLY A 163 1.79 6.41 3.83
N PHE A 164 2.04 5.19 4.26
CA PHE A 164 3.23 4.40 3.90
C PHE A 164 2.85 2.98 3.53
N GLY A 165 2.11 2.27 4.40
CA GLY A 165 1.68 0.90 4.17
C GLY A 165 2.70 -0.14 4.59
N LEU A 166 2.84 -0.37 5.89
CA LEU A 166 3.74 -1.40 6.40
C LEU A 166 3.41 -2.78 5.83
N THR A 167 2.13 -3.13 5.75
CA THR A 167 1.68 -4.41 5.18
C THR A 167 1.95 -4.51 3.67
N LEU A 168 1.98 -3.38 2.94
CA LEU A 168 2.41 -3.35 1.55
C LEU A 168 3.92 -3.63 1.43
N LEU A 169 4.72 -3.03 2.33
CA LEU A 169 6.15 -3.28 2.38
C LEU A 169 6.44 -4.76 2.71
N GLU A 170 5.75 -5.33 3.69
CA GLU A 170 5.88 -6.75 4.06
C GLU A 170 5.51 -7.67 2.87
N ALA A 171 4.45 -7.34 2.15
CA ALA A 171 4.03 -8.08 0.96
C ALA A 171 5.08 -8.03 -0.16
N VAL A 172 5.60 -6.85 -0.54
CA VAL A 172 6.68 -6.77 -1.55
C VAL A 172 7.99 -7.36 -1.05
N GLY A 173 8.29 -7.27 0.26
CA GLY A 173 9.44 -7.93 0.91
C GLY A 173 9.36 -9.45 0.87
N SER A 174 8.15 -9.97 0.71
CA SER A 174 7.86 -11.39 0.49
C SER A 174 7.63 -11.73 -0.99
N GLY A 175 7.81 -10.77 -1.89
CA GLY A 175 7.75 -10.97 -3.34
C GLY A 175 6.34 -11.15 -3.91
N LEU A 176 5.28 -10.68 -3.23
CA LEU A 176 3.92 -10.81 -3.75
C LEU A 176 3.67 -9.87 -4.92
N GLY A 177 2.82 -10.30 -5.85
CA GLY A 177 2.16 -9.37 -6.75
C GLY A 177 1.21 -8.44 -5.97
N MET A 178 0.93 -7.27 -6.51
CA MET A 178 0.22 -6.22 -5.79
C MET A 178 -0.93 -5.66 -6.61
N ILE A 179 -2.13 -5.54 -6.03
CA ILE A 179 -3.23 -4.79 -6.64
C ILE A 179 -3.78 -3.81 -5.61
N GLY A 180 -3.95 -2.57 -6.01
CA GLY A 180 -4.55 -1.53 -5.18
C GLY A 180 -4.94 -0.31 -5.99
N PHE A 181 -5.57 0.67 -5.34
CA PHE A 181 -5.94 1.93 -5.99
C PHE A 181 -4.71 2.84 -6.16
N ASP A 182 -4.73 3.67 -7.22
CA ASP A 182 -3.74 4.73 -7.43
C ASP A 182 -3.95 5.87 -6.44
N VAL A 183 -3.54 5.62 -5.21
CA VAL A 183 -3.67 6.55 -4.08
C VAL A 183 -2.32 6.81 -3.41
N ARG A 184 -2.18 7.99 -2.82
CA ARG A 184 -0.97 8.45 -2.10
C ARG A 184 -0.90 7.77 -0.75
N TYR A 185 0.28 7.40 -0.32
CA TYR A 185 1.60 7.39 -0.94
C TYR A 185 2.10 5.94 -1.08
N GLY A 186 1.62 5.05 -0.19
CA GLY A 186 2.08 3.66 -0.07
C GLY A 186 1.81 2.86 -1.35
N ASN A 187 0.58 2.89 -1.87
CA ASN A 187 0.25 2.15 -3.08
C ASN A 187 1.18 2.57 -4.24
N GLN A 188 1.34 3.89 -4.47
CA GLN A 188 2.22 4.43 -5.51
C GLN A 188 3.72 4.12 -5.27
N THR A 189 4.10 3.82 -4.03
CA THR A 189 5.48 3.46 -3.67
C THR A 189 5.75 1.99 -3.96
N PHE A 190 4.83 1.11 -3.58
CA PHE A 190 5.03 -0.34 -3.59
C PHE A 190 4.39 -1.07 -4.77
N ILE A 191 3.51 -0.43 -5.52
CA ILE A 191 2.89 -0.98 -6.73
C ILE A 191 3.46 -0.28 -7.95
N LYS A 192 4.13 -1.03 -8.81
CA LYS A 192 4.56 -0.59 -10.14
C LYS A 192 3.59 -1.15 -11.16
N ASP A 193 2.75 -0.25 -11.70
CA ASP A 193 1.68 -0.65 -12.60
C ASP A 193 2.19 -1.45 -13.81
N ASN A 194 1.56 -2.57 -14.08
CA ASN A 194 1.92 -3.57 -15.08
C ASN A 194 3.28 -4.30 -14.84
N GLU A 195 4.07 -3.93 -13.84
CA GLU A 195 5.33 -4.60 -13.52
C GLU A 195 5.13 -5.64 -12.40
N ASN A 196 4.89 -5.20 -11.15
CA ASN A 196 4.60 -6.13 -10.05
C ASN A 196 3.11 -6.25 -9.71
N GLY A 197 2.22 -5.67 -10.51
CA GLY A 197 0.79 -5.73 -10.32
C GLY A 197 0.05 -4.61 -11.02
N TYR A 198 -1.04 -4.13 -10.39
CA TYR A 198 -1.90 -3.13 -11.03
C TYR A 198 -2.30 -2.02 -10.06
N LEU A 199 -2.17 -0.76 -10.54
CA LEU A 199 -2.79 0.41 -9.92
C LEU A 199 -4.12 0.70 -10.61
N ILE A 200 -5.21 0.60 -9.85
CA ILE A 200 -6.55 0.90 -10.33
C ILE A 200 -6.77 2.41 -10.20
N PRO A 201 -7.15 3.12 -11.27
CA PRO A 201 -7.45 4.53 -11.20
C PRO A 201 -8.47 4.85 -10.11
N ARG A 202 -8.28 5.96 -9.41
CA ARG A 202 -9.20 6.40 -8.39
C ARG A 202 -10.54 6.80 -9.03
N PHE A 203 -11.63 6.32 -8.45
CA PHE A 203 -12.98 6.71 -8.85
C PHE A 203 -13.35 8.06 -8.22
N GLU A 204 -13.94 8.95 -8.98
CA GLU A 204 -14.43 10.25 -8.49
C GLU A 204 -15.57 10.10 -7.49
N LYS A 205 -16.39 9.07 -7.67
CA LYS A 205 -17.49 8.68 -6.79
C LYS A 205 -17.29 7.24 -6.35
N ASP A 206 -17.81 6.91 -5.17
CA ASP A 206 -17.83 5.55 -4.66
C ASP A 206 -18.91 4.72 -5.38
N ASP A 207 -18.71 4.51 -6.68
CA ASP A 207 -19.50 3.57 -7.47
C ASP A 207 -19.00 2.15 -7.17
N GLU A 208 -19.55 1.56 -6.12
CA GLU A 208 -19.13 0.23 -5.66
C GLU A 208 -19.20 -0.83 -6.78
N PRO A 209 -20.27 -0.93 -7.60
CA PRO A 209 -20.29 -1.90 -8.69
C PRO A 209 -19.14 -1.73 -9.69
N ALA A 210 -18.80 -0.50 -10.06
CA ALA A 210 -17.68 -0.22 -10.96
C ALA A 210 -16.33 -0.52 -10.32
N ILE A 211 -16.15 -0.18 -9.05
CA ILE A 211 -14.95 -0.46 -8.25
C ILE A 211 -14.72 -1.97 -8.14
N VAL A 212 -15.75 -2.72 -7.77
CA VAL A 212 -15.70 -4.18 -7.64
C VAL A 212 -15.40 -4.84 -8.99
N ALA A 213 -15.98 -4.34 -10.07
CA ALA A 213 -15.72 -4.84 -11.42
C ALA A 213 -14.26 -4.61 -11.84
N ALA A 214 -13.71 -3.42 -11.59
CA ALA A 214 -12.32 -3.09 -11.90
C ALA A 214 -11.32 -3.95 -11.09
N LEU A 215 -11.58 -4.14 -9.79
CA LEU A 215 -10.78 -5.03 -8.95
C LEU A 215 -10.82 -6.47 -9.46
N ALA A 216 -12.00 -7.01 -9.76
CA ALA A 216 -12.16 -8.36 -10.27
C ALA A 216 -11.44 -8.56 -11.61
N GLU A 217 -11.55 -7.59 -12.54
CA GLU A 217 -10.82 -7.62 -13.82
C GLU A 217 -9.31 -7.73 -13.60
N LYS A 218 -8.75 -6.91 -12.67
CA LYS A 218 -7.30 -6.93 -12.41
C LYS A 218 -6.85 -8.19 -11.69
N ILE A 219 -7.68 -8.78 -10.81
CA ILE A 219 -7.42 -10.09 -10.21
C ILE A 219 -7.33 -11.16 -11.30
N VAL A 220 -8.29 -11.21 -12.22
CA VAL A 220 -8.29 -12.16 -13.34
C VAL A 220 -7.09 -11.92 -14.25
N ALA A 221 -6.79 -10.67 -14.60
CA ALA A 221 -5.63 -10.32 -15.40
C ALA A 221 -4.31 -10.75 -14.75
N PHE A 222 -4.18 -10.60 -13.44
CA PHE A 222 -3.00 -11.01 -12.70
C PHE A 222 -2.75 -12.52 -12.81
N PHE A 223 -3.74 -13.34 -12.53
CA PHE A 223 -3.59 -14.80 -12.58
C PHE A 223 -3.50 -15.38 -13.99
N ASN A 224 -3.81 -14.61 -15.01
CA ASN A 224 -3.59 -14.96 -16.41
C ASN A 224 -2.19 -14.55 -16.93
N ARG A 225 -1.36 -13.92 -16.11
CA ARG A 225 0.03 -13.59 -16.49
C ARG A 225 0.87 -14.85 -16.63
N THR A 226 1.79 -14.81 -17.56
CA THR A 226 2.77 -15.88 -17.80
C THR A 226 4.14 -15.55 -17.26
N ASP A 227 4.31 -14.36 -16.66
CA ASP A 227 5.59 -13.81 -16.17
C ASP A 227 5.59 -13.56 -14.64
N LEU A 228 4.92 -14.41 -13.86
CA LEU A 228 4.82 -14.26 -12.40
C LEU A 228 6.19 -14.24 -11.72
N ASP A 229 7.19 -14.95 -12.22
CA ASP A 229 8.56 -14.88 -11.70
C ASP A 229 9.14 -13.47 -11.81
N HIS A 230 8.87 -12.78 -12.91
CA HIS A 230 9.26 -11.38 -13.08
C HIS A 230 8.51 -10.47 -12.11
N VAL A 231 7.19 -10.66 -11.96
CA VAL A 231 6.37 -9.93 -10.98
C VAL A 231 6.95 -10.03 -9.57
N HIS A 232 7.28 -11.25 -9.13
CA HIS A 232 7.86 -11.50 -7.82
C HIS A 232 9.24 -10.85 -7.68
N GLN A 233 10.06 -10.90 -8.73
CA GLN A 233 11.38 -10.28 -8.72
C GLN A 233 11.30 -8.75 -8.60
N VAL A 234 10.39 -8.10 -9.32
CA VAL A 234 10.16 -6.65 -9.23
C VAL A 234 9.75 -6.25 -7.80
N SER A 235 8.86 -7.03 -7.15
CA SER A 235 8.49 -6.79 -5.76
C SER A 235 9.70 -6.86 -4.82
N TYR A 236 10.55 -7.87 -4.96
CA TYR A 236 11.80 -7.96 -4.18
C TYR A 236 12.74 -6.78 -4.46
N ASP A 237 12.85 -6.34 -5.70
CA ASP A 237 13.73 -5.23 -6.07
C ASP A 237 13.23 -3.91 -5.46
N ILE A 238 11.93 -3.69 -5.39
CA ILE A 238 11.34 -2.58 -4.64
C ILE A 238 11.72 -2.68 -3.15
N ALA A 239 11.53 -3.83 -2.54
CA ALA A 239 11.76 -4.03 -1.12
C ALA A 239 13.23 -3.88 -0.68
N LYS A 240 14.20 -4.11 -1.56
CA LYS A 240 15.64 -3.90 -1.28
C LYS A 240 15.94 -2.49 -0.77
N GLY A 241 15.26 -1.47 -1.32
CA GLY A 241 15.41 -0.08 -0.86
C GLY A 241 14.88 0.21 0.54
N PHE A 242 14.24 -0.78 1.17
CA PHE A 242 13.61 -0.71 2.49
C PHE A 242 14.15 -1.76 3.48
N LEU A 243 15.28 -2.38 3.17
CA LEU A 243 15.99 -3.22 4.13
C LEU A 243 16.42 -2.40 5.35
N THR A 244 16.39 -3.01 6.52
CA THR A 244 16.73 -2.34 7.78
C THR A 244 18.11 -1.66 7.71
N GLU A 245 19.10 -2.33 7.14
CA GLU A 245 20.45 -1.76 6.95
C GLU A 245 20.44 -0.50 6.09
N GLU A 246 19.64 -0.47 5.02
CA GLU A 246 19.48 0.69 4.15
C GLU A 246 18.83 1.88 4.87
N ILE A 247 17.83 1.61 5.71
CA ILE A 247 17.15 2.64 6.47
C ILE A 247 18.05 3.17 7.59
N GLU A 248 18.77 2.31 8.30
CA GLU A 248 19.75 2.69 9.30
C GLU A 248 20.85 3.57 8.71
N GLN A 249 21.35 3.22 7.51
CA GLN A 249 22.36 4.04 6.84
C GLN A 249 21.85 5.45 6.49
N LYS A 250 20.58 5.59 6.09
CA LYS A 250 19.96 6.90 5.85
C LYS A 250 19.90 7.74 7.13
N TRP A 251 19.54 7.13 8.26
CA TRP A 251 19.54 7.81 9.56
C TRP A 251 20.95 8.22 9.98
N LEU A 252 21.94 7.33 9.84
CA LEU A 252 23.34 7.63 10.14
C LEU A 252 23.89 8.78 9.30
N ASN A 253 23.53 8.83 8.02
CA ASN A 253 23.95 9.92 7.14
C ASN A 253 23.33 11.26 7.56
N LEU A 254 22.03 11.27 7.90
CA LEU A 254 21.37 12.48 8.40
C LEU A 254 22.01 12.98 9.70
N VAL A 255 22.28 12.10 10.67
CA VAL A 255 22.93 12.47 11.93
C VAL A 255 24.33 13.06 11.69
N LYS A 256 25.12 12.46 10.79
CA LYS A 256 26.44 13.00 10.43
C LYS A 256 26.33 14.39 9.80
N GLU A 257 25.36 14.61 8.93
CA GLU A 257 25.12 15.91 8.32
C GLU A 257 24.78 16.96 9.37
N MET A 258 23.87 16.64 10.29
CA MET A 258 23.48 17.54 11.39
C MET A 258 24.66 17.92 12.29
N THR A 259 25.58 16.98 12.56
CA THR A 259 26.73 17.21 13.44
C THR A 259 27.95 17.84 12.74
N SER A 260 27.95 17.94 11.42
CA SER A 260 29.04 18.56 10.64
C SER A 260 28.87 20.07 10.44
N HIS A 261 27.72 20.62 10.84
CA HIS A 261 27.40 22.04 10.75
C HIS A 261 27.59 22.79 12.08
N ASP A 262 27.99 22.09 13.16
CA ASP A 262 28.46 22.65 14.42
C ASP A 262 30.00 22.84 14.39
#